data_27c16c10a61de3689602fc30567e80ce
#
_entry.id   27c16c10a61de3689602fc30567e80ce
#
_cell.length_a   1.000
_cell.length_b   1.000
_cell.length_c   1.000
_cell.angle_alpha   90.00
_cell.angle_beta   90.00
_cell.angle_gamma   90.00
#
_symmetry.space_group_name_H-M   'P 1'
#
loop_
_entity.id
_entity.type
_entity.pdbx_description
1 polymer ?
#
loop_
_entity_poly.entity_id
_entity_poly.type
_entity_poly.pdbx_seq_one_letter_code
_entity_poly.pdbx_strand_id
1 'polypeptide(L)'
;MRVWYAVLALVNLLAGAFLVTSTYAFGAGTTSDIGFGVSIAVALLGLVMGYFGFASTKRSERISLGVMGWLTATLASWTVVATQVFDVETARWLVFGSGMGHVALSAAGIITQTATTPVRQR
;
A
#
# COMPACT_ATOMS: atom_id res chain seq x y z
N MET A 1 -5.81 7.55 -16.13
CA MET A 1 -4.84 6.83 -15.30
C MET A 1 -4.48 7.56 -14.03
N ARG A 2 -4.56 8.88 -14.05
CA ARG A 2 -4.40 9.65 -12.83
C ARG A 2 -5.40 9.22 -11.74
N VAL A 3 -6.62 8.91 -12.18
CA VAL A 3 -7.66 8.43 -11.26
C VAL A 3 -7.23 7.13 -10.58
N TRP A 4 -6.64 6.21 -11.34
CA TRP A 4 -6.21 4.93 -10.77
C TRP A 4 -5.05 5.10 -9.80
N TYR A 5 -4.15 6.03 -10.09
CA TYR A 5 -3.07 6.33 -9.16
C TYR A 5 -3.62 6.90 -7.86
N ALA A 6 -4.59 7.81 -7.96
CA ALA A 6 -5.23 8.37 -6.77
C ALA A 6 -5.98 7.30 -6.00
N VAL A 7 -6.64 6.37 -6.69
CA VAL A 7 -7.34 5.25 -6.04
C VAL A 7 -6.36 4.40 -5.28
N LEU A 8 -5.22 4.07 -5.90
CA LEU A 8 -4.21 3.24 -5.24
C LEU A 8 -3.63 3.95 -4.02
N ALA A 9 -3.37 5.26 -4.13
CA ALA A 9 -2.88 6.04 -2.99
C ALA A 9 -3.90 6.04 -1.86
N LEU A 10 -5.18 6.21 -2.19
CA LEU A 10 -6.23 6.18 -1.18
C LEU A 10 -6.33 4.83 -0.51
N VAL A 11 -6.25 3.75 -1.28
CA VAL A 11 -6.29 2.39 -0.72
C VAL A 11 -5.11 2.18 0.23
N ASN A 12 -3.91 2.62 -0.16
CA ASN A 12 -2.75 2.52 0.72
C ASN A 12 -2.98 3.29 2.02
N LEU A 13 -3.53 4.49 1.92
CA LEU A 13 -3.80 5.30 3.11
C LEU A 13 -4.80 4.63 4.03
N LEU A 14 -5.91 4.17 3.48
CA LEU A 14 -6.97 3.54 4.27
C LEU A 14 -6.50 2.22 4.87
N ALA A 15 -5.84 1.40 4.07
CA ALA A 15 -5.33 0.12 4.56
C ALA A 15 -4.29 0.33 5.63
N GLY A 16 -3.37 1.26 5.42
CA GLY A 16 -2.32 1.56 6.40
C GLY A 16 -2.91 2.07 7.70
N ALA A 17 -3.83 3.02 7.61
CA ALA A 17 -4.48 3.57 8.80
C ALA A 17 -5.24 2.48 9.55
N PHE A 18 -5.92 1.60 8.82
CA PHE A 18 -6.66 0.51 9.44
C PHE A 18 -5.73 -0.47 10.15
N LEU A 19 -4.61 -0.82 9.52
CA LEU A 19 -3.64 -1.72 10.14
C LEU A 19 -3.03 -1.12 11.40
N VAL A 20 -2.67 0.15 11.36
CA VAL A 20 -2.13 0.83 12.53
C VAL A 20 -3.15 0.88 13.65
N THR A 21 -4.39 1.23 13.32
CA THR A 21 -5.46 1.31 14.31
C THR A 21 -5.73 -0.06 14.93
N SER A 22 -5.76 -1.11 14.11
CA SER A 22 -6.06 -2.45 14.60
C SER A 22 -4.99 -2.94 15.57
N THR A 23 -3.75 -2.49 15.42
CA THR A 23 -2.67 -2.88 16.32
C THR A 23 -2.98 -2.47 17.76
N TYR A 24 -3.61 -1.31 17.93
CA TYR A 24 -3.95 -0.81 19.26
C TYR A 24 -5.36 -1.19 19.71
N ALA A 25 -6.25 -1.43 18.76
CA ALA A 25 -7.65 -1.70 19.08
C ALA A 25 -7.94 -3.17 19.37
N PHE A 26 -7.13 -4.08 18.82
CA PHE A 26 -7.38 -5.52 18.94
C PHE A 26 -6.17 -6.23 19.53
N GLY A 27 -6.38 -7.47 19.99
CA GLY A 27 -5.31 -8.29 20.50
C GLY A 27 -4.38 -8.75 19.38
N ALA A 28 -3.22 -9.31 19.77
CA ALA A 28 -2.19 -9.70 18.82
C ALA A 28 -2.69 -10.68 17.77
N GLY A 29 -3.46 -11.70 18.19
CA GLY A 29 -3.96 -12.69 17.24
C GLY A 29 -4.91 -12.08 16.22
N THR A 30 -5.85 -11.24 16.68
CA THR A 30 -6.80 -10.58 15.80
C THR A 30 -6.08 -9.62 14.85
N THR A 31 -5.11 -8.87 15.37
CA THR A 31 -4.33 -7.95 14.54
C THR A 31 -3.59 -8.70 13.44
N SER A 32 -3.01 -9.86 13.77
CA SER A 32 -2.31 -10.68 12.79
C SER A 32 -3.27 -11.17 11.71
N ASP A 33 -4.46 -11.62 12.09
CA ASP A 33 -5.46 -12.09 11.12
C ASP A 33 -5.94 -10.96 10.22
N ILE A 34 -6.18 -9.79 10.80
CA ILE A 34 -6.58 -8.62 10.03
C ILE A 34 -5.46 -8.25 9.06
N GLY A 35 -4.22 -8.24 9.53
CA GLY A 35 -3.08 -7.93 8.69
C GLY A 35 -2.96 -8.90 7.53
N PHE A 36 -3.17 -10.18 7.78
CA PHE A 36 -3.12 -11.19 6.73
C PHE A 36 -4.18 -10.92 5.65
N GLY A 37 -5.44 -10.75 6.07
CA GLY A 37 -6.53 -10.55 5.12
C GLY A 37 -6.42 -9.25 4.34
N VAL A 38 -6.17 -8.15 5.05
CA VAL A 38 -6.03 -6.84 4.40
C VAL A 38 -4.85 -6.84 3.44
N SER A 39 -3.73 -7.45 3.84
CA SER A 39 -2.53 -7.46 3.02
C SER A 39 -2.69 -8.31 1.77
N ILE A 40 -3.44 -9.41 1.84
CA ILE A 40 -3.73 -10.19 0.65
C ILE A 40 -4.50 -9.33 -0.36
N ALA A 41 -5.54 -8.64 0.11
CA ALA A 41 -6.34 -7.80 -0.77
C ALA A 41 -5.50 -6.68 -1.38
N VAL A 42 -4.68 -6.03 -0.56
CA VAL A 42 -3.84 -4.93 -1.02
C VAL A 42 -2.76 -5.43 -1.98
N ALA A 43 -2.20 -6.62 -1.71
CA ALA A 43 -1.19 -7.20 -2.60
C ALA A 43 -1.77 -7.47 -3.98
N LEU A 44 -2.97 -8.03 -4.03
CA LEU A 44 -3.63 -8.30 -5.31
C LEU A 44 -3.90 -7.01 -6.05
N LEU A 45 -4.41 -6.01 -5.35
CA LEU A 45 -4.67 -4.71 -5.97
C LEU A 45 -3.36 -4.09 -6.50
N GLY A 46 -2.30 -4.15 -5.70
CA GLY A 46 -1.01 -3.63 -6.10
C GLY A 46 -0.45 -4.32 -7.34
N LEU A 47 -0.59 -5.64 -7.40
CA LEU A 47 -0.14 -6.41 -8.57
C LEU A 47 -0.92 -6.01 -9.82
N VAL A 48 -2.25 -5.90 -9.70
CA VAL A 48 -3.10 -5.54 -10.84
C VAL A 48 -2.74 -4.13 -11.31
N MET A 49 -2.66 -3.18 -10.40
CA MET A 49 -2.35 -1.80 -10.76
C MET A 49 -0.92 -1.66 -11.29
N GLY A 50 0.01 -2.40 -10.70
CA GLY A 50 1.39 -2.40 -11.19
C GLY A 50 1.49 -2.95 -12.61
N TYR A 51 0.77 -4.03 -12.87
CA TYR A 51 0.74 -4.61 -14.21
C TYR A 51 0.20 -3.62 -15.23
N PHE A 52 -0.96 -3.02 -14.92
CA PHE A 52 -1.55 -2.06 -15.86
C PHE A 52 -0.67 -0.82 -16.01
N GLY A 53 -0.02 -0.39 -14.94
CA GLY A 53 0.89 0.73 -15.01
C GLY A 53 2.07 0.47 -15.94
N PHE A 54 2.72 -0.68 -15.77
CA PHE A 54 3.86 -1.03 -16.62
C PHE A 54 3.45 -1.37 -18.04
N ALA A 55 2.21 -1.82 -18.25
CA ALA A 55 1.72 -2.09 -19.59
C ALA A 55 1.30 -0.83 -20.33
N SER A 56 1.21 0.31 -19.64
CA SER A 56 0.81 1.57 -20.26
C SER A 56 1.85 2.04 -21.24
N THR A 57 1.40 2.69 -22.33
CA THR A 57 2.29 3.30 -23.30
C THR A 57 2.84 4.63 -22.80
N LYS A 58 2.19 5.24 -21.82
CA LYS A 58 2.63 6.51 -21.27
C LYS A 58 3.72 6.28 -20.23
N ARG A 59 4.85 6.95 -20.42
CA ARG A 59 5.98 6.79 -19.53
C ARG A 59 5.65 7.21 -18.11
N SER A 60 4.90 8.30 -17.94
CA SER A 60 4.56 8.80 -16.62
C SER A 60 3.73 7.78 -15.84
N GLU A 61 2.85 7.05 -16.53
CA GLU A 61 2.03 6.03 -15.88
C GLU A 61 2.85 4.80 -15.53
N ARG A 62 3.81 4.43 -16.39
CA ARG A 62 4.70 3.32 -16.06
C ARG A 62 5.50 3.61 -14.80
N ILE A 63 5.98 4.84 -14.66
CA ILE A 63 6.77 5.21 -13.50
C ILE A 63 5.90 5.36 -12.26
N SER A 64 4.80 6.11 -12.37
CA SER A 64 3.99 6.40 -11.18
C SER A 64 3.14 5.21 -10.77
N LEU A 65 2.26 4.75 -11.64
CA LEU A 65 1.33 3.69 -11.29
C LEU A 65 2.03 2.35 -11.18
N GLY A 66 2.92 2.05 -12.12
CA GLY A 66 3.65 0.79 -12.11
C GLY A 66 4.51 0.64 -10.88
N VAL A 67 5.31 1.65 -10.57
CA VAL A 67 6.21 1.61 -9.41
C VAL A 67 5.41 1.58 -8.11
N MET A 68 4.39 2.43 -7.99
CA MET A 68 3.56 2.45 -6.79
C MET A 68 2.87 1.09 -6.58
N GLY A 69 2.34 0.51 -7.65
CA GLY A 69 1.68 -0.78 -7.56
C GLY A 69 2.62 -1.88 -7.10
N TRP A 70 3.83 -1.92 -7.66
CA TRP A 70 4.82 -2.93 -7.27
C TRP A 70 5.33 -2.73 -5.85
N LEU A 71 5.53 -1.47 -5.42
CA LEU A 71 5.93 -1.20 -4.03
C LEU A 71 4.83 -1.62 -3.07
N THR A 72 3.57 -1.32 -3.41
CA THR A 72 2.42 -1.73 -2.60
C THR A 72 2.35 -3.25 -2.50
N ALA A 73 2.49 -3.94 -3.62
CA ALA A 73 2.43 -5.39 -3.64
C ALA A 73 3.57 -6.01 -2.83
N THR A 74 4.76 -5.46 -2.93
CA THR A 74 5.92 -5.95 -2.19
C THR A 74 5.71 -5.80 -0.68
N LEU A 75 5.27 -4.64 -0.25
CA LEU A 75 5.03 -4.39 1.17
C LEU A 75 3.93 -5.28 1.71
N ALA A 76 2.83 -5.40 0.97
CA ALA A 76 1.71 -6.23 1.39
C ALA A 76 2.08 -7.71 1.41
N SER A 77 2.86 -8.17 0.43
CA SER A 77 3.32 -9.55 0.40
C SER A 77 4.22 -9.86 1.58
N TRP A 78 5.11 -8.93 1.94
CA TRP A 78 5.94 -9.09 3.13
C TRP A 78 5.07 -9.23 4.38
N THR A 79 4.00 -8.44 4.48
CA THR A 79 3.10 -8.52 5.64
C THR A 79 2.41 -9.88 5.70
N VAL A 80 1.97 -10.40 4.56
CA VAL A 80 1.35 -11.73 4.51
C VAL A 80 2.33 -12.79 5.03
N VAL A 81 3.56 -12.75 4.56
CA VAL A 81 4.58 -13.70 5.00
C VAL A 81 4.84 -13.54 6.50
N ALA A 82 4.94 -12.30 6.96
CA ALA A 82 5.25 -12.03 8.35
C ALA A 82 4.18 -12.58 9.29
N THR A 83 2.91 -12.49 8.91
CA THR A 83 1.82 -13.02 9.76
C THR A 83 1.82 -14.54 9.82
N GLN A 84 2.46 -15.22 8.88
CA GLN A 84 2.51 -16.68 8.85
C GLN A 84 3.79 -17.25 9.45
N VAL A 85 4.88 -16.48 9.41
CA VAL A 85 6.20 -16.99 9.79
C VAL A 85 6.55 -16.63 11.25
N PHE A 86 6.19 -15.44 11.67
CA PHE A 86 6.54 -14.97 13.00
C PHE A 86 5.42 -15.25 14.01
N ASP A 87 5.77 -15.26 15.29
CA ASP A 87 4.77 -15.44 16.33
C ASP A 87 3.81 -14.23 16.34
N VAL A 88 2.65 -14.41 17.00
CA VAL A 88 1.57 -13.41 16.96
C VAL A 88 2.02 -12.04 17.43
N GLU A 89 2.82 -12.02 18.49
CA GLU A 89 3.24 -10.73 19.07
C GLU A 89 4.20 -10.01 18.15
N THR A 90 5.15 -10.73 17.55
CA THR A 90 6.06 -10.14 16.57
C THR A 90 5.30 -9.72 15.32
N ALA A 91 4.38 -10.57 14.85
CA ALA A 91 3.58 -10.26 13.66
C ALA A 91 2.76 -9.00 13.88
N ARG A 92 2.22 -8.81 15.09
CA ARG A 92 1.45 -7.62 15.41
C ARG A 92 2.24 -6.34 15.13
N TRP A 93 3.48 -6.30 15.57
CA TRP A 93 4.32 -5.11 15.36
C TRP A 93 4.78 -4.98 13.93
N LEU A 94 4.94 -6.10 13.22
CA LEU A 94 5.24 -6.04 11.78
C LEU A 94 4.04 -5.54 11.00
N VAL A 95 2.82 -5.90 11.41
CA VAL A 95 1.62 -5.34 10.81
C VAL A 95 1.55 -3.84 11.05
N PHE A 96 1.90 -3.39 12.26
CA PHE A 96 1.96 -1.97 12.55
C PHE A 96 2.96 -1.27 11.61
N GLY A 97 4.16 -1.81 11.51
CA GLY A 97 5.17 -1.25 10.63
C GLY A 97 4.74 -1.21 9.17
N SER A 98 4.08 -2.27 8.71
CA SER A 98 3.55 -2.30 7.35
C SER A 98 2.47 -1.26 7.13
N GLY A 99 1.61 -1.07 8.15
CA GLY A 99 0.59 -0.03 8.07
C GLY A 99 1.20 1.34 7.93
N MET A 100 2.23 1.63 8.71
CA MET A 100 2.97 2.88 8.58
C MET A 100 3.62 2.99 7.19
N GLY A 101 4.12 1.88 6.66
CA GLY A 101 4.70 1.85 5.33
C GLY A 101 3.68 2.20 4.25
N HIS A 102 2.47 1.64 4.36
CA HIS A 102 1.40 1.96 3.41
C HIS A 102 1.00 3.44 3.49
N VAL A 103 0.93 3.99 4.70
CA VAL A 103 0.64 5.42 4.86
C VAL A 103 1.76 6.25 4.23
N ALA A 104 3.02 5.84 4.43
CA ALA A 104 4.15 6.55 3.85
C ALA A 104 4.13 6.48 2.32
N LEU A 105 3.78 5.33 1.75
CA LEU A 105 3.65 5.20 0.30
C LEU A 105 2.56 6.12 -0.23
N SER A 106 1.43 6.20 0.48
CA SER A 106 0.35 7.08 0.08
C SER A 106 0.80 8.54 0.11
N ALA A 107 1.46 8.94 1.19
CA ALA A 107 1.94 10.31 1.32
C ALA A 107 2.97 10.65 0.24
N ALA A 108 3.90 9.74 0.00
CA ALA A 108 4.91 9.94 -1.04
C ALA A 108 4.27 10.06 -2.42
N GLY A 109 3.26 9.22 -2.68
CA GLY A 109 2.55 9.26 -3.95
C GLY A 109 1.82 10.57 -4.15
N ILE A 110 1.13 11.05 -3.12
CA ILE A 110 0.40 12.31 -3.18
C ILE A 110 1.37 13.47 -3.40
N ILE A 111 2.45 13.49 -2.63
CA ILE A 111 3.45 14.55 -2.75
C ILE A 111 4.08 14.56 -4.14
N THR A 112 4.47 13.37 -4.63
CA THR A 112 5.09 13.26 -5.94
C THR A 112 4.15 13.73 -7.03
N GLN A 113 2.89 13.31 -6.97
CA GLN A 113 1.92 13.70 -7.98
C GLN A 113 1.66 15.19 -7.94
N THR A 114 1.55 15.76 -6.74
CA THR A 114 1.34 17.19 -6.60
C THR A 114 2.55 17.97 -7.13
N ALA A 115 3.75 17.49 -6.82
CA ALA A 115 4.97 18.18 -7.25
C ALA A 115 5.18 18.12 -8.76
N THR A 116 4.75 17.02 -9.41
CA THR A 116 4.96 16.84 -10.84
C THR A 116 3.81 17.34 -11.69
N THR A 117 2.66 17.65 -11.09
CA THR A 117 1.53 18.20 -11.84
C THR A 117 1.85 19.63 -12.25
N PRO A 118 1.74 19.97 -13.54
CA PRO A 118 2.01 21.34 -13.98
C PRO A 118 1.11 22.34 -13.28
N VAL A 119 1.71 23.41 -12.85
CA VAL A 119 0.90 24.51 -12.31
C VAL A 119 0.10 25.06 -13.46
N ARG A 120 -1.13 25.20 -13.31
CA ARG A 120 -1.92 25.49 -14.37
C ARG A 120 -1.77 26.69 -14.82
N GLN A 121 -1.37 26.86 -15.33
CA GLN A 121 -1.04 27.93 -15.61
C GLN A 121 -1.67 28.50 -16.31
N ARG A 122 -1.84 28.33 -16.08
CA ARG A 122 -2.28 28.81 -16.40
C ARG A 122 -2.43 29.28 -16.87
#